data_63b267e93b215f84a0d3dea34a6b9fc4
#
_entry.id   63b267e93b215f84a0d3dea34a6b9fc4
#
_cell.length_a   1.000
_cell.length_b   1.000
_cell.length_c   1.000
_cell.angle_alpha   90.00
_cell.angle_beta   90.00
_cell.angle_gamma   90.00
#
_symmetry.space_group_name_H-M   'P 1'
#
loop_
_entity.id
_entity.type
_entity.pdbx_description
1 polymer ?
#
loop_
_entity_poly.entity_id
_entity_poly.type
_entity_poly.pdbx_seq_one_letter_code
_entity_poly.pdbx_strand_id
1 'polypeptide(L)'
;MLLDFSVENYKSFLKKAQFSMTPVPKQHGLDYSILTEKIGKKSIKGLCSSVIYGPNASGKTNIIGAMDALRAIVLRGNIRNAEEQSSPNKAAYDLELIPNNLLEDIEPVVFKISFVDNSMKFDYELSILLGTFLEDTYQRSVKYEKLLINEEMMFERTDKVHLGDYKKIGKYIPGQTLKNSDAVSLFANQSLAEDELFLSNGFKLLVSPKLSKTINDWFAEKFMVIYRADAIQLIRRFSDPQKKTAFVEKTTNEAAKIFGINSNSVAYVANGDDGEAKLCSIFKDKEDENSAKAVWAEVFESYGTIRFINLFPVVLRAIATGGTLVVDEFDASIHPMALMSIINVFHNDDINKKRAQLIFNTHNPIFLNSNIFRLSLIHISEP
;
A
#
# COMPACT_ATOMS: atom_id res chain seq x y z
N MET A 1 1.75 1.85 11.12
CA MET A 1 2.53 3.09 10.84
C MET A 1 3.79 2.72 10.07
N LEU A 2 3.95 3.20 8.84
CA LEU A 2 5.19 3.04 8.06
C LEU A 2 6.28 3.95 8.62
N LEU A 3 7.50 3.46 8.71
CA LEU A 3 8.67 4.24 9.13
C LEU A 3 9.62 4.51 7.97
N ASP A 4 10.04 3.44 7.29
CA ASP A 4 11.01 3.53 6.21
C ASP A 4 10.69 2.52 5.11
N PHE A 5 11.01 2.89 3.89
CA PHE A 5 10.98 2.01 2.72
C PHE A 5 12.21 2.30 1.86
N SER A 6 12.81 1.26 1.30
CA SER A 6 13.83 1.46 0.27
C SER A 6 13.78 0.35 -0.77
N VAL A 7 14.23 0.71 -1.95
CA VAL A 7 14.38 -0.21 -3.08
C VAL A 7 15.69 0.07 -3.81
N GLU A 8 16.31 -0.95 -4.36
CA GLU A 8 17.56 -0.89 -5.12
C GLU A 8 17.46 -1.81 -6.33
N ASN A 9 18.11 -1.44 -7.43
CA ASN A 9 18.04 -2.15 -8.70
C ASN A 9 16.61 -2.38 -9.19
N TYR A 10 15.77 -1.35 -9.19
CA TYR A 10 14.38 -1.45 -9.59
C TYR A 10 14.00 -0.33 -10.55
N LYS A 11 13.56 -0.66 -11.75
CA LYS A 11 13.17 0.30 -12.80
C LYS A 11 14.21 1.42 -12.97
N SER A 12 13.88 2.67 -12.64
CA SER A 12 14.81 3.81 -12.73
C SER A 12 15.85 3.87 -11.62
N PHE A 13 15.77 3.05 -10.59
CA PHE A 13 16.67 3.09 -9.44
C PHE A 13 17.78 2.05 -9.57
N LEU A 14 18.97 2.48 -10.03
CA LEU A 14 20.17 1.66 -10.02
C LEU A 14 20.68 1.48 -8.58
N LYS A 15 20.80 2.58 -7.86
CA LYS A 15 21.24 2.62 -6.46
C LYS A 15 20.04 2.63 -5.53
N LYS A 16 20.31 2.44 -4.24
CA LYS A 16 19.29 2.47 -3.18
C LYS A 16 18.54 3.81 -3.19
N ALA A 17 17.25 3.76 -3.53
CA ALA A 17 16.29 4.83 -3.29
C ALA A 17 15.63 4.60 -1.92
N GLN A 18 15.61 5.63 -1.07
CA GLN A 18 15.08 5.51 0.29
C GLN A 18 13.98 6.54 0.54
N PHE A 19 12.89 6.07 1.14
CA PHE A 19 11.78 6.87 1.62
C PHE A 19 11.64 6.73 3.13
N SER A 20 11.56 7.86 3.87
CA SER A 20 11.43 7.84 5.33
C SER A 20 10.24 8.68 5.79
N MET A 21 9.44 8.09 6.68
CA MET A 21 8.41 8.76 7.46
C MET A 21 8.91 9.17 8.85
N THR A 22 10.21 9.02 9.11
CA THR A 22 10.81 9.42 10.39
C THR A 22 11.04 10.93 10.41
N PRO A 23 10.53 11.67 11.42
CA PRO A 23 10.70 13.12 11.48
C PRO A 23 12.17 13.49 11.65
N VAL A 24 12.62 14.51 10.90
CA VAL A 24 13.98 15.06 11.02
C VAL A 24 14.17 15.64 12.43
N PRO A 25 15.27 15.30 13.13
CA PRO A 25 15.56 15.83 14.44
C PRO A 25 15.66 17.37 14.44
N LYS A 26 15.22 18.02 15.52
CA LYS A 26 15.34 19.46 15.75
C LYS A 26 14.51 20.38 14.84
N GLN A 27 13.55 19.87 14.09
CA GLN A 27 12.58 20.70 13.39
C GLN A 27 11.47 21.11 14.38
N HIS A 28 11.33 22.42 14.62
CA HIS A 28 10.28 22.99 15.46
C HIS A 28 9.02 23.29 14.64
N GLY A 29 7.87 23.35 15.32
CA GLY A 29 6.58 23.56 14.70
C GLY A 29 5.97 22.27 14.10
N LEU A 30 4.70 22.35 13.67
CA LEU A 30 3.94 21.22 13.08
C LEU A 30 3.91 19.96 13.96
N ASP A 31 3.82 20.12 15.29
CA ASP A 31 3.84 18.97 16.22
C ASP A 31 2.65 18.04 16.03
N TYR A 32 1.53 18.56 15.54
CA TYR A 32 0.35 17.80 15.12
C TYR A 32 0.63 16.84 13.94
N SER A 33 1.73 17.02 13.21
CA SER A 33 2.12 16.12 12.13
C SER A 33 2.94 14.90 12.59
N ILE A 34 3.20 14.78 13.89
CA ILE A 34 4.01 13.71 14.47
C ILE A 34 3.12 12.69 15.16
N LEU A 35 3.14 11.50 14.63
CA LEU A 35 2.54 10.32 15.27
C LEU A 35 3.56 9.68 16.21
N THR A 36 3.10 9.20 17.36
CA THR A 36 3.98 8.57 18.35
C THR A 36 3.41 7.22 18.78
N GLU A 37 4.22 6.16 18.66
CA GLU A 37 3.91 4.81 19.13
C GLU A 37 4.89 4.36 20.22
N LYS A 38 4.35 3.73 21.26
CA LYS A 38 5.16 3.16 22.34
C LYS A 38 5.43 1.68 22.08
N ILE A 39 6.71 1.29 22.09
CA ILE A 39 7.15 -0.09 21.98
C ILE A 39 8.00 -0.40 23.23
N GLY A 40 7.41 -1.07 24.20
CA GLY A 40 8.04 -1.25 25.50
C GLY A 40 8.38 0.08 26.16
N LYS A 41 9.68 0.34 26.38
CA LYS A 41 10.19 1.60 26.95
C LYS A 41 10.56 2.64 25.88
N LYS A 42 10.63 2.25 24.62
CA LYS A 42 10.99 3.13 23.50
C LYS A 42 9.75 3.83 22.94
N SER A 43 9.91 5.07 22.50
CA SER A 43 8.91 5.84 21.79
C SER A 43 9.38 6.05 20.36
N ILE A 44 8.63 5.52 19.38
CA ILE A 44 8.93 5.66 17.96
C ILE A 44 8.02 6.75 17.40
N LYS A 45 8.62 7.64 16.63
CA LYS A 45 7.93 8.76 15.98
C LYS A 45 7.86 8.53 14.48
N GLY A 46 6.72 8.87 13.89
CA GLY A 46 6.51 8.89 12.45
C GLY A 46 5.75 10.12 12.03
N LEU A 47 5.79 10.48 10.76
CA LEU A 47 5.01 11.57 10.18
C LEU A 47 3.60 11.09 9.85
N CYS A 48 2.59 11.96 10.01
CA CYS A 48 1.22 11.67 9.58
C CYS A 48 1.03 11.87 8.07
N SER A 49 1.86 12.68 7.42
CA SER A 49 1.86 12.83 5.97
C SER A 49 3.25 13.11 5.42
N SER A 50 3.48 12.74 4.16
CA SER A 50 4.69 13.03 3.42
C SER A 50 4.40 13.19 1.93
N VAL A 51 5.14 14.10 1.29
CA VAL A 51 5.02 14.41 -0.13
C VAL A 51 6.29 13.99 -0.85
N ILE A 52 6.13 13.25 -1.95
CA ILE A 52 7.20 12.92 -2.88
C ILE A 52 7.13 13.92 -4.01
N TYR A 53 8.14 14.80 -4.12
CA TYR A 53 8.19 15.85 -5.13
C TYR A 53 9.44 15.71 -6.00
N GLY A 54 9.31 16.05 -7.27
CA GLY A 54 10.43 16.06 -8.22
C GLY A 54 9.96 16.31 -9.65
N PRO A 55 10.89 16.54 -10.59
CA PRO A 55 10.55 16.70 -12.00
C PRO A 55 9.94 15.42 -12.60
N ASN A 56 9.43 15.52 -13.83
CA ASN A 56 9.00 14.34 -14.57
C ASN A 56 10.18 13.39 -14.77
N ALA A 57 9.90 12.09 -14.80
CA ALA A 57 10.88 11.02 -14.91
C ALA A 57 11.88 10.87 -13.75
N SER A 58 11.71 11.59 -12.62
CA SER A 58 12.58 11.47 -11.44
C SER A 58 12.32 10.21 -10.58
N GLY A 59 11.50 9.28 -11.03
CA GLY A 59 11.22 8.02 -10.30
C GLY A 59 10.12 8.08 -9.24
N LYS A 60 9.38 9.18 -9.08
CA LYS A 60 8.31 9.30 -8.07
C LYS A 60 7.28 8.17 -8.14
N THR A 61 6.78 7.89 -9.33
CA THR A 61 5.85 6.78 -9.58
C THR A 61 6.52 5.42 -9.33
N ASN A 62 7.82 5.28 -9.64
CA ASN A 62 8.53 4.01 -9.48
C ASN A 62 8.74 3.63 -8.01
N ILE A 63 8.90 4.58 -7.08
CA ILE A 63 9.01 4.23 -5.66
C ILE A 63 7.65 3.78 -5.08
N ILE A 64 6.55 4.40 -5.53
CA ILE A 64 5.19 3.95 -5.18
C ILE A 64 4.90 2.58 -5.81
N GLY A 65 5.30 2.37 -7.06
CA GLY A 65 5.21 1.06 -7.72
C GLY A 65 6.02 -0.03 -7.02
N ALA A 66 7.20 0.32 -6.48
CA ALA A 66 7.99 -0.61 -5.66
C ALA A 66 7.29 -0.98 -4.35
N MET A 67 6.60 -0.03 -3.71
CA MET A 67 5.78 -0.29 -2.52
C MET A 67 4.62 -1.23 -2.84
N ASP A 68 3.94 -1.03 -3.97
CA ASP A 68 2.85 -1.89 -4.43
C ASP A 68 3.35 -3.29 -4.80
N ALA A 69 4.47 -3.39 -5.51
CA ALA A 69 5.10 -4.66 -5.86
C ALA A 69 5.47 -5.46 -4.60
N LEU A 70 6.14 -4.86 -3.61
CA LEU A 70 6.47 -5.54 -2.35
C LEU A 70 5.20 -6.01 -1.62
N ARG A 71 4.17 -5.15 -1.55
CA ARG A 71 2.88 -5.50 -0.95
C ARG A 71 2.26 -6.72 -1.64
N ALA A 72 2.23 -6.71 -2.97
CA ALA A 72 1.66 -7.79 -3.76
C ALA A 72 2.44 -9.11 -3.58
N ILE A 73 3.77 -9.07 -3.58
CA ILE A 73 4.66 -10.22 -3.34
C ILE A 73 4.35 -10.85 -1.96
N VAL A 74 4.32 -10.04 -0.91
CA VAL A 74 4.08 -10.53 0.45
C VAL A 74 2.69 -11.16 0.57
N LEU A 75 1.66 -10.56 -0.01
CA LEU A 75 0.29 -11.09 0.04
C LEU A 75 0.11 -12.36 -0.82
N ARG A 76 0.79 -12.46 -1.95
CA ARG A 76 0.80 -13.67 -2.78
C ARG A 76 1.65 -14.80 -2.17
N GLY A 77 2.71 -14.44 -1.46
CA GLY A 77 3.69 -15.37 -0.92
C GLY A 77 4.67 -15.90 -1.95
N ASN A 78 4.74 -15.32 -3.15
CA ASN A 78 5.67 -15.70 -4.21
C ASN A 78 5.93 -14.55 -5.18
N ILE A 79 6.96 -14.72 -6.03
CA ILE A 79 7.40 -13.75 -7.04
C ILE A 79 7.08 -14.18 -8.47
N ARG A 80 6.19 -15.16 -8.67
CA ARG A 80 5.78 -15.65 -10.00
C ARG A 80 4.99 -14.59 -10.73
N ASN A 81 5.14 -14.52 -12.05
CA ASN A 81 4.15 -13.85 -12.88
C ASN A 81 2.87 -14.68 -12.85
N ALA A 82 1.71 -14.04 -12.90
CA ALA A 82 0.47 -14.75 -13.13
C ALA A 82 0.53 -15.35 -14.55
N GLU A 83 0.34 -16.68 -14.65
CA GLU A 83 0.10 -17.31 -15.95
C GLU A 83 -1.09 -16.61 -16.62
N GLU A 84 -1.03 -16.47 -17.94
CA GLU A 84 -2.02 -15.80 -18.77
C GLU A 84 -3.46 -16.15 -18.38
N GLN A 85 -4.05 -15.37 -17.51
CA GLN A 85 -5.49 -15.36 -17.35
C GLN A 85 -6.00 -14.06 -17.93
N SER A 86 -6.98 -14.21 -18.80
CA SER A 86 -7.75 -13.19 -19.49
C SER A 86 -8.46 -12.22 -18.54
N SER A 87 -7.69 -11.46 -17.77
CA SER A 87 -8.21 -10.36 -16.97
C SER A 87 -8.07 -9.07 -17.76
N PRO A 88 -9.11 -8.24 -17.83
CA PRO A 88 -9.05 -6.93 -18.47
C PRO A 88 -8.04 -5.97 -17.80
N ASN A 89 -7.50 -6.32 -16.64
CA ASN A 89 -6.52 -5.50 -15.93
C ASN A 89 -5.20 -6.26 -15.74
N LYS A 90 -4.42 -6.38 -16.81
CA LYS A 90 -3.09 -7.00 -16.82
C LYS A 90 -2.17 -6.46 -15.70
N ALA A 91 -2.21 -5.15 -15.45
CA ALA A 91 -1.38 -4.49 -14.44
C ALA A 91 -1.66 -4.94 -13.00
N ALA A 92 -2.86 -5.43 -12.70
CA ALA A 92 -3.21 -5.93 -11.36
C ALA A 92 -2.71 -7.37 -11.10
N TYR A 93 -2.36 -8.10 -12.14
CA TYR A 93 -1.93 -9.50 -12.05
C TYR A 93 -0.45 -9.70 -12.36
N ASP A 94 0.15 -8.85 -13.18
CA ASP A 94 1.58 -8.88 -13.44
C ASP A 94 2.30 -8.12 -12.34
N LEU A 95 3.18 -8.80 -11.61
CA LEU A 95 4.13 -8.13 -10.74
C LEU A 95 5.07 -7.32 -11.63
N GLU A 96 5.01 -5.99 -11.54
CA GLU A 96 5.93 -5.11 -12.27
C GLU A 96 7.34 -5.17 -11.68
N LEU A 97 7.93 -6.36 -11.70
CA LEU A 97 9.27 -6.63 -11.22
C LEU A 97 10.24 -6.52 -12.39
N ILE A 98 10.85 -5.34 -12.52
CA ILE A 98 11.76 -5.01 -13.63
C ILE A 98 13.07 -4.50 -13.00
N PRO A 99 14.21 -5.19 -13.20
CA PRO A 99 15.51 -4.69 -12.77
C PRO A 99 15.92 -3.44 -13.55
N ASN A 100 16.90 -2.71 -13.06
CA ASN A 100 17.40 -1.51 -13.74
C ASN A 100 18.11 -1.90 -15.05
N ASN A 101 17.90 -1.11 -16.10
CA ASN A 101 18.42 -1.37 -17.44
C ASN A 101 19.89 -0.99 -17.65
N LEU A 102 20.56 -0.42 -16.65
CA LEU A 102 21.97 -0.04 -16.73
C LEU A 102 22.91 -1.12 -16.19
N LEU A 103 22.36 -2.19 -15.59
CA LEU A 103 23.16 -3.32 -15.11
C LEU A 103 23.42 -4.31 -16.24
N GLU A 104 24.70 -4.64 -16.44
CA GLU A 104 25.14 -5.67 -17.38
C GLU A 104 25.07 -7.07 -16.76
N ASP A 105 25.34 -7.18 -15.47
CA ASP A 105 25.26 -8.43 -14.70
C ASP A 105 23.93 -8.58 -13.99
N ILE A 106 23.57 -9.83 -13.66
CA ILE A 106 22.37 -10.13 -12.88
C ILE A 106 22.61 -9.77 -11.42
N GLU A 107 22.05 -8.65 -11.02
CA GLU A 107 22.07 -8.17 -9.64
C GLU A 107 20.67 -8.26 -9.01
N PRO A 108 20.57 -8.52 -7.70
CA PRO A 108 19.26 -8.63 -7.06
C PRO A 108 18.55 -7.29 -6.98
N VAL A 109 17.24 -7.33 -7.14
CA VAL A 109 16.34 -6.24 -6.69
C VAL A 109 16.15 -6.39 -5.19
N VAL A 110 16.43 -5.33 -4.43
CA VAL A 110 16.37 -5.35 -2.97
C VAL A 110 15.26 -4.43 -2.46
N PHE A 111 14.36 -4.97 -1.68
CA PHE A 111 13.32 -4.22 -0.97
C PHE A 111 13.58 -4.26 0.53
N LYS A 112 13.43 -3.11 1.22
CA LYS A 112 13.42 -3.05 2.68
C LYS A 112 12.24 -2.20 3.15
N ILE A 113 11.57 -2.65 4.19
CA ILE A 113 10.46 -1.94 4.79
C ILE A 113 10.50 -2.03 6.31
N SER A 114 10.28 -0.90 6.97
CA SER A 114 10.13 -0.82 8.41
C SER A 114 8.79 -0.24 8.77
N PHE A 115 8.05 -0.91 9.65
CA PHE A 115 6.75 -0.43 10.10
C PHE A 115 6.47 -0.80 11.56
N VAL A 116 5.50 -0.11 12.14
CA VAL A 116 4.99 -0.39 13.50
C VAL A 116 3.53 -0.76 13.43
N ASP A 117 3.17 -1.86 14.04
CA ASP A 117 1.78 -2.25 14.27
C ASP A 117 1.64 -3.03 15.58
N ASN A 118 0.51 -2.85 16.28
CA ASN A 118 0.22 -3.52 17.55
C ASN A 118 1.38 -3.45 18.56
N SER A 119 1.99 -2.26 18.71
CA SER A 119 3.15 -2.01 19.61
C SER A 119 4.38 -2.89 19.34
N MET A 120 4.54 -3.33 18.09
CA MET A 120 5.71 -4.05 17.60
C MET A 120 6.29 -3.33 16.39
N LYS A 121 7.63 -3.24 16.33
CA LYS A 121 8.36 -2.78 15.16
C LYS A 121 8.76 -3.99 14.32
N PHE A 122 8.50 -3.93 13.04
CA PHE A 122 8.86 -4.92 12.03
C PHE A 122 9.86 -4.30 11.08
N ASP A 123 10.98 -4.99 10.85
CA ASP A 123 11.94 -4.66 9.81
C ASP A 123 12.05 -5.87 8.88
N TYR A 124 11.64 -5.72 7.63
CA TYR A 124 11.63 -6.78 6.64
C TYR A 124 12.50 -6.42 5.44
N GLU A 125 13.33 -7.35 5.02
CA GLU A 125 14.22 -7.25 3.88
C GLU A 125 14.00 -8.42 2.93
N LEU A 126 13.86 -8.13 1.64
CA LEU A 126 13.68 -9.10 0.58
C LEU A 126 14.61 -8.76 -0.59
N SER A 127 15.38 -9.73 -1.05
CA SER A 127 16.25 -9.62 -2.21
C SER A 127 15.91 -10.74 -3.19
N ILE A 128 15.64 -10.38 -4.44
CA ILE A 128 15.15 -11.28 -5.49
C ILE A 128 15.98 -11.17 -6.77
N LEU A 129 16.23 -12.29 -7.41
CA LEU A 129 16.85 -12.36 -8.72
C LEU A 129 15.76 -12.46 -9.79
N LEU A 130 15.83 -11.59 -10.78
CA LEU A 130 14.82 -11.45 -11.84
C LEU A 130 15.39 -11.67 -13.25
N GLY A 131 16.69 -11.93 -13.39
CA GLY A 131 17.40 -11.89 -14.67
C GLY A 131 17.89 -10.49 -15.02
N THR A 132 18.25 -10.30 -16.27
CA THR A 132 18.60 -8.99 -16.83
C THR A 132 17.36 -8.19 -17.23
N PHE A 133 17.53 -6.97 -17.67
CA PHE A 133 16.43 -6.10 -18.07
C PHE A 133 15.58 -6.72 -19.19
N LEU A 134 14.26 -6.88 -18.95
CA LEU A 134 13.27 -7.48 -19.85
C LEU A 134 13.53 -8.94 -20.24
N GLU A 135 14.32 -9.67 -19.48
CA GLU A 135 14.51 -11.11 -19.65
C GLU A 135 13.33 -11.88 -19.02
N ASP A 136 12.43 -12.37 -19.85
CA ASP A 136 11.21 -13.05 -19.43
C ASP A 136 11.39 -14.56 -19.17
N THR A 137 12.46 -15.15 -19.72
CA THR A 137 12.78 -16.58 -19.58
C THR A 137 13.57 -16.93 -18.32
N TYR A 138 14.08 -15.92 -17.59
CA TYR A 138 14.85 -16.14 -16.38
C TYR A 138 14.01 -16.70 -15.25
N GLN A 139 14.48 -17.77 -14.61
CA GLN A 139 13.80 -18.34 -13.45
C GLN A 139 14.01 -17.45 -12.21
N ARG A 140 12.96 -16.76 -11.80
CA ARG A 140 12.98 -15.88 -10.64
C ARG A 140 13.25 -16.64 -9.36
N SER A 141 14.06 -16.09 -8.47
CA SER A 141 14.37 -16.72 -7.17
C SER A 141 14.54 -15.69 -6.05
N VAL A 142 14.20 -16.11 -4.85
CA VAL A 142 14.45 -15.33 -3.62
C VAL A 142 15.89 -15.59 -3.18
N LYS A 143 16.75 -14.57 -3.28
CA LYS A 143 18.16 -14.64 -2.91
C LYS A 143 18.38 -14.45 -1.41
N TYR A 144 17.59 -13.56 -0.82
CA TYR A 144 17.69 -13.24 0.59
C TYR A 144 16.35 -12.79 1.15
N GLU A 145 16.03 -13.22 2.36
CA GLU A 145 14.83 -12.80 3.07
C GLU A 145 15.10 -12.74 4.57
N LYS A 146 14.68 -11.66 5.25
CA LYS A 146 14.93 -11.47 6.67
C LYS A 146 13.79 -10.70 7.33
N LEU A 147 13.44 -11.12 8.53
CA LEU A 147 12.51 -10.43 9.40
C LEU A 147 13.09 -10.22 10.79
N LEU A 148 13.03 -8.97 11.26
CA LEU A 148 13.24 -8.64 12.66
C LEU A 148 11.93 -8.14 13.28
N ILE A 149 11.71 -8.48 14.55
CA ILE A 149 10.62 -7.92 15.36
C ILE A 149 11.24 -7.32 16.62
N ASN A 150 11.05 -6.02 16.81
CA ASN A 150 11.65 -5.27 17.92
C ASN A 150 13.18 -5.48 18.02
N GLU A 151 13.87 -5.40 16.87
CA GLU A 151 15.32 -5.59 16.72
C GLU A 151 15.81 -7.04 16.91
N GLU A 152 14.93 -7.99 17.28
CA GLU A 152 15.27 -9.40 17.39
C GLU A 152 15.02 -10.12 16.05
N MET A 153 16.04 -10.82 15.55
CA MET A 153 15.94 -11.60 14.32
C MET A 153 14.98 -12.78 14.51
N MET A 154 13.92 -12.82 13.70
CA MET A 154 12.97 -13.93 13.70
C MET A 154 13.43 -15.04 12.78
N PHE A 155 13.83 -14.67 11.57
CA PHE A 155 14.46 -15.56 10.60
C PHE A 155 15.34 -14.78 9.62
N GLU A 156 16.25 -15.52 9.01
CA GLU A 156 17.07 -15.10 7.89
C GLU A 156 17.16 -16.27 6.90
N ARG A 157 16.93 -16.00 5.62
CA ARG A 157 17.05 -16.95 4.53
C ARG A 157 18.11 -16.49 3.56
N THR A 158 19.05 -17.35 3.28
CA THR A 158 19.97 -17.32 2.15
C THR A 158 19.71 -18.55 1.30
N ASP A 159 20.63 -19.50 1.21
CA ASP A 159 20.40 -20.82 0.63
C ASP A 159 19.50 -21.69 1.53
N LYS A 160 19.50 -21.40 2.83
CA LYS A 160 18.69 -22.08 3.85
C LYS A 160 18.05 -21.06 4.77
N VAL A 161 16.93 -21.47 5.36
CA VAL A 161 16.24 -20.72 6.39
C VAL A 161 16.89 -20.99 7.75
N HIS A 162 17.30 -19.92 8.41
CA HIS A 162 17.82 -19.91 9.78
C HIS A 162 16.86 -19.13 10.66
N LEU A 163 16.41 -19.76 11.75
CA LEU A 163 15.58 -19.09 12.76
C LEU A 163 16.48 -18.37 13.77
N GLY A 164 15.96 -17.27 14.33
CA GLY A 164 16.67 -16.51 15.36
C GLY A 164 16.85 -17.28 16.66
N ASP A 165 17.54 -16.65 17.63
CA ASP A 165 17.78 -17.24 18.95
C ASP A 165 16.45 -17.54 19.67
N TYR A 166 16.18 -18.82 19.89
CA TYR A 166 14.93 -19.30 20.51
C TYR A 166 14.65 -18.71 21.88
N LYS A 167 15.68 -18.37 22.67
CA LYS A 167 15.52 -17.72 23.97
C LYS A 167 14.89 -16.32 23.82
N LYS A 168 15.16 -15.65 22.71
CA LYS A 168 14.67 -14.30 22.43
C LYS A 168 13.33 -14.30 21.70
N ILE A 169 13.16 -15.19 20.73
CA ILE A 169 11.96 -15.26 19.89
C ILE A 169 10.84 -16.11 20.48
N GLY A 170 11.11 -16.88 21.55
CA GLY A 170 10.15 -17.79 22.18
C GLY A 170 8.85 -17.17 22.64
N LYS A 171 8.82 -15.86 22.91
CA LYS A 171 7.59 -15.10 23.21
C LYS A 171 6.63 -14.98 22.02
N TYR A 172 7.12 -15.21 20.79
CA TYR A 172 6.34 -15.12 19.56
C TYR A 172 5.98 -16.49 18.99
N ILE A 173 6.68 -17.55 19.40
CA ILE A 173 6.55 -18.91 18.87
C ILE A 173 5.92 -19.81 19.95
N PRO A 174 4.89 -20.61 19.63
CA PRO A 174 4.30 -21.55 20.58
C PRO A 174 5.33 -22.53 21.15
N GLY A 175 5.27 -22.82 22.46
CA GLY A 175 6.26 -23.61 23.17
C GLY A 175 6.47 -25.06 22.66
N GLN A 176 5.46 -25.62 21.98
CA GLN A 176 5.59 -26.94 21.34
C GLN A 176 6.51 -26.89 20.11
N THR A 177 6.48 -25.80 19.36
CA THR A 177 7.34 -25.57 18.18
C THR A 177 8.82 -25.41 18.61
N LEU A 178 9.06 -24.77 19.76
CA LEU A 178 10.41 -24.56 20.30
C LEU A 178 11.11 -25.85 20.72
N LYS A 179 10.36 -26.89 21.11
CA LYS A 179 10.92 -28.19 21.50
C LYS A 179 11.50 -28.99 20.32
N ASN A 180 11.11 -28.67 19.09
CA ASN A 180 11.48 -29.37 17.86
C ASN A 180 12.17 -28.44 16.85
N SER A 181 13.01 -27.54 17.30
CA SER A 181 13.66 -26.49 16.50
C SER A 181 14.35 -26.99 15.23
N ASP A 182 15.06 -28.13 15.34
CA ASP A 182 15.78 -28.71 14.20
C ASP A 182 14.84 -29.29 13.16
N ALA A 183 13.73 -29.93 13.59
CA ALA A 183 12.69 -30.42 12.71
C ALA A 183 11.97 -29.27 11.97
N VAL A 184 11.74 -28.14 12.66
CA VAL A 184 11.10 -26.95 12.07
C VAL A 184 11.99 -26.35 10.99
N SER A 185 13.30 -26.19 11.26
CA SER A 185 14.27 -25.71 10.28
C SER A 185 14.41 -26.64 9.09
N LEU A 186 14.37 -27.97 9.32
CA LEU A 186 14.39 -28.98 8.27
C LEU A 186 13.15 -28.86 7.37
N PHE A 187 11.97 -28.79 7.96
CA PHE A 187 10.71 -28.65 7.22
C PHE A 187 10.69 -27.36 6.39
N ALA A 188 11.10 -26.25 6.98
CA ALA A 188 11.17 -24.97 6.29
C ALA A 188 12.06 -25.04 5.04
N ASN A 189 13.17 -25.77 5.12
CA ASN A 189 14.13 -25.90 4.01
C ASN A 189 13.73 -26.94 2.95
N GLN A 190 12.84 -27.88 3.27
CA GLN A 190 12.40 -28.91 2.33
C GLN A 190 11.13 -28.54 1.53
N SER A 191 10.30 -27.66 2.09
CA SER A 191 8.96 -27.39 1.56
C SER A 191 8.84 -26.07 0.83
N LEU A 192 9.89 -25.24 0.81
CA LEU A 192 9.87 -23.89 0.24
C LEU A 192 10.50 -23.89 -1.15
N ALA A 193 9.73 -23.47 -2.16
CA ALA A 193 10.27 -23.29 -3.51
C ALA A 193 11.20 -22.03 -3.55
N GLU A 194 12.07 -21.99 -4.57
CA GLU A 194 13.02 -20.87 -4.72
C GLU A 194 12.34 -19.52 -4.93
N ASP A 195 11.17 -19.52 -5.55
CA ASP A 195 10.36 -18.34 -5.86
C ASP A 195 9.31 -18.00 -4.81
N GLU A 196 9.24 -18.76 -3.71
CA GLU A 196 8.30 -18.55 -2.61
C GLU A 196 8.93 -17.81 -1.43
N LEU A 197 8.14 -16.95 -0.75
CA LEU A 197 8.54 -16.24 0.45
C LEU A 197 8.37 -17.12 1.69
N PHE A 198 9.39 -17.17 2.52
CA PHE A 198 9.28 -17.83 3.82
C PHE A 198 8.33 -17.09 4.76
N LEU A 199 8.31 -15.76 4.73
CA LEU A 199 7.39 -14.93 5.54
C LEU A 199 5.94 -15.39 5.40
N SER A 200 5.47 -15.58 4.17
CA SER A 200 4.06 -15.83 3.88
C SER A 200 3.70 -17.32 3.90
N ASN A 201 4.64 -18.23 3.61
CA ASN A 201 4.38 -19.65 3.48
C ASN A 201 4.85 -20.47 4.69
N GLY A 202 6.10 -20.30 5.13
CA GLY A 202 6.68 -21.06 6.24
C GLY A 202 6.53 -20.38 7.59
N PHE A 203 6.94 -19.13 7.70
CA PHE A 203 7.00 -18.42 8.97
C PHE A 203 5.64 -18.29 9.66
N LYS A 204 4.57 -18.05 8.89
CA LYS A 204 3.21 -17.97 9.43
C LYS A 204 2.75 -19.23 10.18
N LEU A 205 3.33 -20.38 9.84
CA LEU A 205 3.01 -21.66 10.49
C LEU A 205 3.74 -21.85 11.82
N LEU A 206 4.84 -21.12 12.03
CA LEU A 206 5.71 -21.23 13.20
C LEU A 206 5.29 -20.31 14.34
N VAL A 207 4.70 -19.17 14.01
CA VAL A 207 4.34 -18.14 14.98
C VAL A 207 2.90 -18.25 15.46
N SER A 208 2.58 -17.50 16.51
CA SER A 208 1.21 -17.46 17.00
C SER A 208 0.26 -16.91 15.92
N PRO A 209 -1.00 -17.41 15.85
CA PRO A 209 -1.98 -16.90 14.89
C PRO A 209 -2.18 -15.39 14.98
N LYS A 210 -2.05 -14.82 16.18
CA LYS A 210 -2.15 -13.37 16.40
C LYS A 210 -1.02 -12.62 15.69
N LEU A 211 0.22 -13.08 15.76
CA LEU A 211 1.35 -12.44 15.12
C LEU A 211 1.28 -12.58 13.59
N SER A 212 0.99 -13.78 13.11
CA SER A 212 0.78 -14.03 11.67
C SER A 212 -0.32 -13.11 11.11
N LYS A 213 -1.44 -13.00 11.83
CA LYS A 213 -2.54 -12.09 11.45
C LYS A 213 -2.10 -10.63 11.46
N THR A 214 -1.34 -10.18 12.46
CA THR A 214 -0.84 -8.79 12.52
C THR A 214 -0.03 -8.43 11.28
N ILE A 215 0.90 -9.29 10.85
CA ILE A 215 1.72 -9.05 9.67
C ILE A 215 0.86 -9.04 8.40
N ASN A 216 0.02 -10.06 8.23
CA ASN A 216 -0.86 -10.15 7.06
C ASN A 216 -1.85 -8.97 6.98
N ASP A 217 -2.52 -8.62 8.07
CA ASP A 217 -3.49 -7.52 8.10
C ASP A 217 -2.81 -6.17 7.84
N TRP A 218 -1.54 -6.01 8.25
CA TRP A 218 -0.82 -4.79 7.94
C TRP A 218 -0.64 -4.62 6.42
N PHE A 219 -0.15 -5.63 5.72
CA PHE A 219 0.00 -5.58 4.26
C PHE A 219 -1.35 -5.56 3.53
N ALA A 220 -2.34 -6.32 3.99
CA ALA A 220 -3.63 -6.44 3.32
C ALA A 220 -4.54 -5.22 3.52
N GLU A 221 -4.62 -4.71 4.78
CA GLU A 221 -5.65 -3.78 5.19
C GLU A 221 -5.11 -2.39 5.56
N LYS A 222 -3.86 -2.31 6.05
CA LYS A 222 -3.30 -1.06 6.58
C LYS A 222 -2.25 -0.42 5.66
N PHE A 223 -1.61 -1.16 4.79
CA PHE A 223 -0.69 -0.64 3.78
C PHE A 223 -1.42 -0.58 2.44
N MET A 224 -2.15 0.50 2.23
CA MET A 224 -2.97 0.73 1.05
C MET A 224 -2.18 1.54 0.03
N VAL A 225 -1.83 0.92 -1.09
CA VAL A 225 -1.11 1.57 -2.19
C VAL A 225 -2.04 1.71 -3.39
N ILE A 226 -2.21 2.94 -3.84
CA ILE A 226 -2.91 3.29 -5.08
C ILE A 226 -1.83 3.69 -6.08
N TYR A 227 -1.38 2.71 -6.84
CA TYR A 227 -0.39 2.86 -7.88
C TYR A 227 -1.09 3.04 -9.23
N ARG A 228 -0.66 4.04 -10.02
CA ARG A 228 -1.32 4.47 -11.25
C ARG A 228 -2.78 4.83 -11.01
N ALA A 229 -3.00 6.07 -10.76
CA ALA A 229 -4.27 6.62 -10.29
C ALA A 229 -5.49 6.38 -11.19
N ASP A 230 -5.29 6.03 -12.46
CA ASP A 230 -6.37 5.62 -13.38
C ASP A 230 -7.00 4.27 -12.97
N ALA A 231 -6.31 3.52 -12.09
CA ALA A 231 -6.78 2.23 -11.58
C ALA A 231 -7.79 2.35 -10.43
N ILE A 232 -8.15 3.55 -9.96
CA ILE A 232 -9.20 3.71 -8.95
C ILE A 232 -10.58 3.60 -9.60
N GLN A 233 -10.86 2.46 -10.20
CA GLN A 233 -12.23 2.02 -10.41
C GLN A 233 -12.55 1.09 -9.25
N LEU A 234 -13.35 1.58 -8.30
CA LEU A 234 -13.92 0.72 -7.28
C LEU A 234 -14.93 -0.21 -7.98
N ILE A 235 -14.41 -1.29 -8.58
CA ILE A 235 -15.24 -2.37 -9.11
C ILE A 235 -15.76 -3.13 -7.89
N ARG A 236 -16.99 -2.87 -7.51
CA ARG A 236 -17.70 -3.70 -6.53
C ARG A 236 -18.38 -4.83 -7.25
N ARG A 237 -17.97 -6.07 -6.97
CA ARG A 237 -18.72 -7.25 -7.37
C ARG A 237 -19.86 -7.46 -6.39
N PHE A 238 -21.07 -7.53 -6.89
CA PHE A 238 -22.24 -7.92 -6.11
C PHE A 238 -22.39 -9.45 -6.12
N SER A 239 -22.78 -10.01 -4.97
CA SER A 239 -22.97 -11.45 -4.80
C SER A 239 -24.17 -12.02 -5.56
N ASP A 240 -25.05 -11.17 -6.10
CA ASP A 240 -26.23 -11.56 -6.86
C ASP A 240 -26.38 -10.69 -8.12
N PRO A 241 -25.88 -11.18 -9.29
CA PRO A 241 -25.92 -10.43 -10.54
C PRO A 241 -27.33 -10.23 -11.11
N GLN A 242 -28.34 -10.96 -10.62
CA GLN A 242 -29.72 -10.83 -11.11
C GLN A 242 -30.51 -9.72 -10.41
N LYS A 243 -30.02 -9.20 -9.28
CA LYS A 243 -30.64 -8.05 -8.64
C LYS A 243 -30.07 -6.76 -9.20
N LYS A 244 -30.85 -6.08 -10.03
CA LYS A 244 -30.60 -4.67 -10.41
C LYS A 244 -30.73 -3.82 -9.16
N THR A 245 -29.68 -3.67 -8.38
CA THR A 245 -29.71 -2.92 -7.13
C THR A 245 -28.86 -1.66 -7.32
N ALA A 246 -29.50 -0.50 -7.22
CA ALA A 246 -28.80 0.75 -7.02
C ALA A 246 -28.27 0.75 -5.58
N PHE A 247 -26.95 0.64 -5.39
CA PHE A 247 -26.35 0.68 -4.08
C PHE A 247 -25.84 2.10 -3.81
N VAL A 248 -26.54 2.84 -2.96
CA VAL A 248 -26.11 4.16 -2.51
C VAL A 248 -25.19 3.97 -1.29
N GLU A 249 -23.90 4.11 -1.48
CA GLU A 249 -22.99 4.15 -0.37
C GLU A 249 -23.05 5.55 0.26
N LYS A 250 -23.37 5.63 1.55
CA LYS A 250 -23.47 6.90 2.28
C LYS A 250 -22.23 7.76 2.11
N THR A 251 -21.06 7.14 2.18
CA THR A 251 -19.74 7.76 2.02
C THR A 251 -19.55 8.39 0.64
N THR A 252 -20.05 7.74 -0.41
CA THR A 252 -19.96 8.23 -1.80
C THR A 252 -20.79 9.49 -1.96
N ASN A 253 -22.00 9.51 -1.38
CA ASN A 253 -22.85 10.70 -1.40
C ASN A 253 -22.30 11.86 -0.57
N GLU A 254 -21.66 11.58 0.56
CA GLU A 254 -21.00 12.62 1.37
C GLU A 254 -19.82 13.22 0.60
N ALA A 255 -19.01 12.40 -0.08
CA ALA A 255 -17.94 12.87 -0.97
C ALA A 255 -18.50 13.75 -2.11
N ALA A 256 -19.59 13.34 -2.74
CA ALA A 256 -20.24 14.10 -3.81
C ALA A 256 -20.70 15.48 -3.33
N LYS A 257 -21.30 15.56 -2.14
CA LYS A 257 -21.75 16.83 -1.54
C LYS A 257 -20.59 17.78 -1.23
N ILE A 258 -19.45 17.27 -0.76
CA ILE A 258 -18.22 18.07 -0.52
C ILE A 258 -17.76 18.72 -1.81
N PHE A 259 -17.95 18.05 -2.97
CA PHE A 259 -17.64 18.57 -4.29
C PHE A 259 -18.72 19.49 -4.90
N GLY A 260 -19.80 19.77 -4.15
CA GLY A 260 -20.88 20.65 -4.60
C GLY A 260 -21.95 19.98 -5.46
N ILE A 261 -21.96 18.65 -5.55
CA ILE A 261 -23.04 17.89 -6.17
C ILE A 261 -24.23 17.86 -5.19
N ASN A 262 -25.06 18.89 -5.25
CA ASN A 262 -26.21 19.04 -4.35
C ASN A 262 -27.56 18.74 -5.04
N SER A 263 -27.57 18.63 -6.38
CA SER A 263 -28.80 18.48 -7.18
C SER A 263 -29.17 17.01 -7.45
N ASN A 264 -28.22 16.09 -7.32
CA ASN A 264 -28.40 14.68 -7.58
C ASN A 264 -27.67 13.83 -6.53
N SER A 265 -27.98 12.56 -6.48
CA SER A 265 -27.22 11.58 -5.70
C SER A 265 -26.29 10.80 -6.63
N VAL A 266 -25.26 10.16 -6.07
CA VAL A 266 -24.41 9.23 -6.81
C VAL A 266 -24.53 7.84 -6.21
N ALA A 267 -24.52 6.82 -7.06
CA ALA A 267 -24.62 5.42 -6.64
C ALA A 267 -23.88 4.51 -7.62
N TYR A 268 -23.47 3.34 -7.13
CA TYR A 268 -23.00 2.27 -7.99
C TYR A 268 -24.20 1.46 -8.49
N VAL A 269 -24.35 1.35 -9.79
CA VAL A 269 -25.43 0.60 -10.42
C VAL A 269 -24.83 -0.57 -11.17
N ALA A 270 -25.26 -1.78 -10.84
CA ALA A 270 -24.91 -2.99 -11.58
C ALA A 270 -25.82 -3.11 -12.79
N ASN A 271 -25.25 -3.14 -13.99
CA ASN A 271 -25.98 -3.38 -15.23
C ASN A 271 -25.55 -4.74 -15.80
N GLY A 272 -26.49 -5.70 -15.84
CA GLY A 272 -26.35 -6.93 -16.60
C GLY A 272 -25.59 -8.07 -15.91
N ASP A 273 -25.22 -9.07 -16.70
CA ASP A 273 -24.74 -10.39 -16.27
C ASP A 273 -23.32 -10.37 -15.70
N ASP A 274 -22.56 -9.29 -15.86
CA ASP A 274 -21.13 -9.23 -15.50
C ASP A 274 -20.90 -8.94 -14.01
N GLY A 275 -21.94 -8.56 -13.26
CA GLY A 275 -21.83 -8.23 -11.83
C GLY A 275 -20.96 -7.01 -11.52
N GLU A 276 -20.52 -6.26 -12.54
CA GLU A 276 -19.75 -5.02 -12.38
C GLU A 276 -20.68 -3.83 -12.18
N ALA A 277 -20.43 -3.08 -11.11
CA ALA A 277 -21.18 -1.85 -10.86
C ALA A 277 -20.38 -0.64 -11.31
N LYS A 278 -21.01 0.25 -12.06
CA LYS A 278 -20.45 1.54 -12.50
C LYS A 278 -21.03 2.68 -11.68
N LEU A 279 -20.21 3.70 -11.42
CA LEU A 279 -20.66 4.91 -10.76
C LEU A 279 -21.63 5.67 -11.68
N CYS A 280 -22.79 6.01 -11.16
CA CYS A 280 -23.84 6.75 -11.85
C CYS A 280 -24.28 7.98 -11.05
N SER A 281 -24.62 9.04 -11.74
CA SER A 281 -25.39 10.16 -11.20
C SER A 281 -26.87 9.81 -11.27
N ILE A 282 -27.55 9.92 -10.14
CA ILE A 282 -28.95 9.51 -9.95
C ILE A 282 -29.83 10.76 -9.89
N PHE A 283 -30.74 10.88 -10.80
CA PHE A 283 -31.71 11.97 -10.88
C PHE A 283 -33.11 11.47 -10.52
N LYS A 284 -33.76 12.16 -9.59
CA LYS A 284 -35.17 11.90 -9.29
C LYS A 284 -36.02 12.26 -10.53
N ASP A 285 -36.93 11.42 -10.88
CA ASP A 285 -37.91 11.77 -11.94
C ASP A 285 -38.82 12.88 -11.40
N LYS A 286 -39.13 13.88 -12.23
CA LYS A 286 -39.99 14.99 -11.84
C LYS A 286 -41.47 14.61 -11.89
N GLU A 287 -41.79 13.56 -12.63
CA GLU A 287 -43.18 13.11 -12.86
C GLU A 287 -43.57 11.94 -11.96
N ASP A 288 -42.59 11.18 -11.46
CA ASP A 288 -42.78 10.05 -10.53
C ASP A 288 -41.75 10.06 -9.45
N GLU A 289 -42.13 10.46 -8.23
CA GLU A 289 -41.24 10.52 -7.06
C GLU A 289 -40.60 9.17 -6.67
N ASN A 290 -41.18 8.05 -7.13
CA ASN A 290 -40.68 6.70 -6.87
C ASN A 290 -39.76 6.20 -7.98
N SER A 291 -39.57 6.95 -9.06
CA SER A 291 -38.66 6.61 -10.15
C SER A 291 -37.40 7.47 -10.14
N ALA A 292 -36.28 6.88 -10.57
CA ALA A 292 -35.03 7.57 -10.70
C ALA A 292 -34.32 7.17 -12.01
N LYS A 293 -33.73 8.14 -12.67
CA LYS A 293 -32.92 7.93 -13.88
C LYS A 293 -31.46 7.93 -13.49
N ALA A 294 -30.72 6.88 -13.90
CA ALA A 294 -29.30 6.75 -13.70
C ALA A 294 -28.56 7.08 -14.99
N VAL A 295 -27.57 7.95 -14.93
CA VAL A 295 -26.66 8.29 -16.02
C VAL A 295 -25.24 7.98 -15.55
N TRP A 296 -24.42 7.38 -16.39
CA TRP A 296 -23.03 7.11 -16.03
C TRP A 296 -22.33 8.40 -15.61
N ALA A 297 -21.65 8.35 -14.48
CA ALA A 297 -20.97 9.51 -13.91
C ALA A 297 -19.94 10.10 -14.89
N GLU A 298 -19.27 9.27 -15.69
CA GLU A 298 -18.32 9.69 -16.73
C GLU A 298 -18.94 10.59 -17.80
N VAL A 299 -20.25 10.49 -18.02
CA VAL A 299 -20.98 11.31 -19.00
C VAL A 299 -21.42 12.64 -18.40
N PHE A 300 -21.66 12.68 -17.09
CA PHE A 300 -22.31 13.83 -16.45
C PHE A 300 -21.36 14.62 -15.52
N GLU A 301 -20.49 13.93 -14.81
CA GLU A 301 -19.59 14.55 -13.83
C GLU A 301 -18.21 14.85 -14.41
N SER A 302 -17.49 15.80 -13.80
CA SER A 302 -16.10 16.03 -14.16
C SER A 302 -15.21 14.85 -13.71
N TYR A 303 -14.13 14.62 -14.44
CA TYR A 303 -13.13 13.59 -14.08
C TYR A 303 -12.60 13.78 -12.66
N GLY A 304 -12.32 15.02 -12.25
CA GLY A 304 -11.85 15.32 -10.89
C GLY A 304 -12.88 15.00 -9.82
N THR A 305 -14.17 15.21 -10.12
CA THR A 305 -15.27 14.83 -9.22
C THR A 305 -15.34 13.32 -9.04
N ILE A 306 -15.32 12.56 -10.13
CA ILE A 306 -15.34 11.09 -10.09
C ILE A 306 -14.15 10.55 -9.32
N ARG A 307 -12.95 11.08 -9.58
CA ARG A 307 -11.73 10.69 -8.90
C ARG A 307 -11.80 10.95 -7.39
N PHE A 308 -12.29 12.10 -6.97
CA PHE A 308 -12.47 12.41 -5.55
C PHE A 308 -13.48 11.46 -4.89
N ILE A 309 -14.62 11.22 -5.53
CA ILE A 309 -15.65 10.30 -5.05
C ILE A 309 -15.07 8.90 -4.84
N ASN A 310 -14.22 8.44 -5.74
CA ASN A 310 -13.58 7.13 -5.64
C ASN A 310 -12.45 7.08 -4.59
N LEU A 311 -11.72 8.17 -4.41
CA LEU A 311 -10.62 8.26 -3.45
C LEU A 311 -11.11 8.40 -2.00
N PHE A 312 -12.17 9.15 -1.78
CA PHE A 312 -12.64 9.51 -0.43
C PHE A 312 -12.98 8.30 0.47
N PRO A 313 -13.65 7.23 -0.01
CA PRO A 313 -13.85 6.01 0.79
C PRO A 313 -12.55 5.34 1.23
N VAL A 314 -11.50 5.40 0.41
CA VAL A 314 -10.18 4.84 0.74
C VAL A 314 -9.49 5.68 1.81
N VAL A 315 -9.62 7.01 1.75
CA VAL A 315 -9.16 7.92 2.80
C VAL A 315 -9.84 7.59 4.13
N LEU A 316 -11.17 7.45 4.13
CA LEU A 316 -11.92 7.11 5.34
C LEU A 316 -11.53 5.73 5.89
N ARG A 317 -11.26 4.75 5.02
CA ARG A 317 -10.76 3.44 5.42
C ARG A 317 -9.39 3.56 6.10
N ALA A 318 -8.47 4.37 5.55
CA ALA A 318 -7.16 4.62 6.14
C ALA A 318 -7.30 5.19 7.56
N ILE A 319 -8.12 6.23 7.75
CA ILE A 319 -8.40 6.83 9.06
C ILE A 319 -9.03 5.80 10.01
N ALA A 320 -10.01 5.03 9.54
CA ALA A 320 -10.72 4.04 10.35
C ALA A 320 -9.84 2.86 10.79
N THR A 321 -8.84 2.47 9.99
CA THR A 321 -7.94 1.35 10.30
C THR A 321 -6.64 1.78 10.97
N GLY A 322 -6.27 3.08 10.89
CA GLY A 322 -4.94 3.58 11.25
C GLY A 322 -3.89 3.13 10.24
N GLY A 323 -4.28 3.04 8.96
CA GLY A 323 -3.44 2.55 7.87
C GLY A 323 -2.55 3.64 7.27
N THR A 324 -1.60 3.21 6.45
CA THR A 324 -0.78 4.07 5.60
C THR A 324 -1.36 4.05 4.20
N LEU A 325 -1.88 5.18 3.75
CA LEU A 325 -2.39 5.37 2.39
C LEU A 325 -1.31 6.00 1.53
N VAL A 326 -0.91 5.31 0.47
CA VAL A 326 0.05 5.78 -0.54
C VAL A 326 -0.69 5.99 -1.85
N VAL A 327 -0.59 7.19 -2.42
CA VAL A 327 -1.34 7.56 -3.65
C VAL A 327 -0.40 8.14 -4.69
N ASP A 328 -0.35 7.51 -5.86
CA ASP A 328 0.33 8.05 -7.04
C ASP A 328 -0.52 9.14 -7.70
N GLU A 329 0.12 10.25 -8.11
CA GLU A 329 -0.54 11.39 -8.74
C GLU A 329 -1.79 11.89 -7.98
N PHE A 330 -1.62 12.12 -6.68
CA PHE A 330 -2.73 12.48 -5.78
C PHE A 330 -3.52 13.70 -6.26
N ASP A 331 -2.83 14.68 -6.86
CA ASP A 331 -3.39 15.95 -7.34
C ASP A 331 -3.88 15.90 -8.78
N ALA A 332 -3.79 14.77 -9.48
CA ALA A 332 -4.28 14.70 -10.85
C ALA A 332 -5.80 14.97 -10.89
N SER A 333 -6.16 16.02 -11.61
CA SER A 333 -7.55 16.45 -11.87
C SER A 333 -8.41 16.83 -10.65
N ILE A 334 -7.89 16.74 -9.41
CA ILE A 334 -8.62 17.15 -8.20
C ILE A 334 -8.24 18.58 -7.82
N HIS A 335 -9.23 19.40 -7.47
CA HIS A 335 -8.98 20.78 -7.07
C HIS A 335 -8.08 20.84 -5.81
N PRO A 336 -7.03 21.68 -5.78
CA PRO A 336 -6.08 21.74 -4.66
C PRO A 336 -6.73 21.93 -3.29
N MET A 337 -7.79 22.71 -3.18
CA MET A 337 -8.50 22.91 -1.90
C MET A 337 -9.15 21.65 -1.36
N ALA A 338 -9.66 20.77 -2.24
CA ALA A 338 -10.23 19.48 -1.83
C ALA A 338 -9.14 18.53 -1.31
N LEU A 339 -7.97 18.55 -1.96
CA LEU A 339 -6.81 17.79 -1.49
C LEU A 339 -6.29 18.30 -0.15
N MET A 340 -6.24 19.64 0.03
CA MET A 340 -5.89 20.23 1.33
C MET A 340 -6.85 19.80 2.43
N SER A 341 -8.15 19.67 2.14
CA SER A 341 -9.13 19.18 3.09
C SER A 341 -8.84 17.73 3.48
N ILE A 342 -8.47 16.87 2.53
CA ILE A 342 -8.04 15.49 2.82
C ILE A 342 -6.79 15.48 3.70
N ILE A 343 -5.76 16.24 3.35
CA ILE A 343 -4.51 16.34 4.13
C ILE A 343 -4.81 16.77 5.56
N ASN A 344 -5.67 17.76 5.74
CA ASN A 344 -6.08 18.24 7.06
C ASN A 344 -6.78 17.17 7.92
N VAL A 345 -7.48 16.21 7.29
CA VAL A 345 -8.06 15.07 8.02
C VAL A 345 -6.98 14.21 8.68
N PHE A 346 -5.85 13.98 7.99
CA PHE A 346 -4.71 13.25 8.57
C PHE A 346 -3.96 14.05 9.63
N HIS A 347 -3.97 15.38 9.54
CA HIS A 347 -3.32 16.30 10.49
C HIS A 347 -4.18 16.61 11.73
N ASN A 348 -5.44 16.23 11.72
CA ASN A 348 -6.36 16.52 12.81
C ASN A 348 -6.40 15.37 13.83
N ASP A 349 -5.87 15.59 15.03
CA ASP A 349 -5.79 14.58 16.10
C ASP A 349 -7.17 14.13 16.59
N ASP A 350 -8.21 14.96 16.47
CA ASP A 350 -9.60 14.58 16.84
C ASP A 350 -10.21 13.61 15.83
N ILE A 351 -9.77 13.64 14.59
CA ILE A 351 -10.23 12.76 13.50
C ILE A 351 -9.30 11.56 13.38
N ASN A 352 -8.01 11.78 13.29
CA ASN A 352 -6.98 10.75 13.07
C ASN A 352 -6.53 10.04 14.36
N LYS A 353 -7.48 9.61 15.17
CA LYS A 353 -7.22 8.95 16.48
C LYS A 353 -6.42 7.66 16.36
N LYS A 354 -6.50 6.97 15.21
CA LYS A 354 -5.79 5.71 14.96
C LYS A 354 -4.45 5.87 14.27
N ARG A 355 -4.00 7.13 14.08
CA ARG A 355 -2.67 7.45 13.56
C ARG A 355 -2.42 6.96 12.14
N ALA A 356 -3.41 7.18 11.27
CA ALA A 356 -3.26 6.93 9.84
C ALA A 356 -2.21 7.87 9.23
N GLN A 357 -1.60 7.43 8.14
CA GLN A 357 -0.60 8.18 7.39
C GLN A 357 -1.03 8.36 5.94
N LEU A 358 -0.68 9.50 5.35
CA LEU A 358 -0.85 9.82 3.93
C LEU A 358 0.50 10.06 3.27
N ILE A 359 0.79 9.32 2.21
CA ILE A 359 1.97 9.50 1.37
C ILE A 359 1.47 9.71 -0.05
N PHE A 360 1.99 10.71 -0.72
CA PHE A 360 1.62 10.94 -2.11
C PHE A 360 2.73 11.63 -2.89
N ASN A 361 2.71 11.45 -4.20
CA ASN A 361 3.53 12.27 -5.08
C ASN A 361 2.69 13.35 -5.75
N THR A 362 3.35 14.42 -6.13
CA THR A 362 2.76 15.56 -6.81
C THR A 362 3.79 16.29 -7.66
N HIS A 363 3.30 16.98 -8.68
CA HIS A 363 4.05 17.98 -9.44
C HIS A 363 3.72 19.41 -9.02
N ASN A 364 2.71 19.60 -8.16
CA ASN A 364 2.21 20.92 -7.79
C ASN A 364 3.04 21.52 -6.64
N PRO A 365 3.74 22.63 -6.86
CA PRO A 365 4.59 23.25 -5.83
C PRO A 365 3.82 23.80 -4.63
N ILE A 366 2.52 23.94 -4.68
CA ILE A 366 1.70 24.40 -3.55
C ILE A 366 1.85 23.47 -2.33
N PHE A 367 2.13 22.19 -2.56
CA PHE A 367 2.34 21.20 -1.52
C PHE A 367 3.76 21.23 -0.92
N LEU A 368 4.66 22.07 -1.43
CA LEU A 368 6.00 22.31 -0.87
C LEU A 368 6.00 23.31 0.29
N ASN A 369 4.84 23.79 0.71
CA ASN A 369 4.72 24.76 1.77
C ASN A 369 5.16 24.17 3.13
N SER A 370 6.24 24.70 3.68
CA SER A 370 6.82 24.31 4.98
C SER A 370 5.88 24.54 6.18
N ASN A 371 4.81 25.31 6.01
CA ASN A 371 3.77 25.48 7.03
C ASN A 371 2.76 24.33 7.04
N ILE A 372 2.75 23.49 6.02
CA ILE A 372 1.83 22.37 5.88
C ILE A 372 2.56 21.04 6.09
N PHE A 373 3.76 20.91 5.50
CA PHE A 373 4.55 19.69 5.57
C PHE A 373 5.90 19.95 6.23
N ARG A 374 6.33 19.01 7.08
CA ARG A 374 7.71 18.98 7.53
C ARG A 374 8.63 18.68 6.35
N LEU A 375 9.88 19.16 6.42
CA LEU A 375 10.91 18.98 5.39
C LEU A 375 11.37 17.50 5.25
N SER A 376 10.43 16.57 5.21
CA SER A 376 10.68 15.18 4.82
C SER A 376 10.41 15.01 3.33
N LEU A 377 10.86 16.00 2.53
CA LEU A 377 10.81 15.89 1.10
C LEU A 377 11.89 14.92 0.64
N ILE A 378 11.45 13.89 -0.04
CA ILE A 378 12.38 13.07 -0.77
C ILE A 378 12.68 13.79 -2.07
N HIS A 379 13.91 14.30 -2.16
CA HIS A 379 14.52 14.48 -3.44
C HIS A 379 14.87 13.10 -3.97
N ILE A 380 14.01 12.56 -4.83
CA ILE A 380 14.42 11.44 -5.66
C ILE A 380 15.44 12.04 -6.61
N SER A 381 16.71 11.80 -6.33
CA SER A 381 17.80 12.25 -7.19
C SER A 381 17.56 11.75 -8.60
N GLU A 382 17.88 12.58 -9.57
CA GLU A 382 17.88 12.23 -10.98
C GLU A 382 18.57 10.87 -11.23
N PRO A 383 18.07 10.10 -12.20
CA PRO A 383 18.69 8.83 -12.59
C PRO A 383 20.11 8.98 -13.06
#